data_0ebe8bc92fd26ad00e7b42413fc3a911
#
_entry.id   0ebe8bc92fd26ad00e7b42413fc3a911
#
_cell.length_a   1.000
_cell.length_b   1.000
_cell.length_c   1.000
_cell.angle_alpha   90.00
_cell.angle_beta   90.00
_cell.angle_gamma   90.00
#
_symmetry.space_group_name_H-M   'P 1'
#
loop_
_entity.id
_entity.type
_entity.pdbx_description
1 polymer ?
#
loop_
_entity_poly.entity_id
_entity_poly.type
_entity_poly.pdbx_seq_one_letter_code
_entity_poly.pdbx_strand_id
1 'polypeptide(L)' 'MDDLEKIHNTIDIIAEDPRVNVSKIDDYTFNIVIDGELMDSFDKLGDIQNKVEESCSDKYTLKTIYGDGQDAKLILKKN' A
#
# COMPACT_ATOMS: atom_id res chain seq x y z
N MET A 1 -5.85 -19.14 -4.96
CA MET A 1 -4.85 -18.11 -4.69
C MET A 1 -4.95 -17.72 -3.22
N ASP A 2 -3.85 -17.70 -2.50
CA ASP A 2 -3.91 -17.35 -1.10
C ASP A 2 -4.05 -15.82 -0.94
N ASP A 3 -4.57 -15.38 0.21
CA ASP A 3 -4.88 -13.96 0.40
C ASP A 3 -3.65 -13.06 0.41
N LEU A 4 -2.54 -13.56 0.92
CA LEU A 4 -1.29 -12.79 0.92
C LEU A 4 -0.80 -12.58 -0.52
N GLU A 5 -0.88 -13.58 -1.36
CA GLU A 5 -0.52 -13.48 -2.77
C GLU A 5 -1.41 -12.46 -3.48
N LYS A 6 -2.71 -12.46 -3.16
CA LYS A 6 -3.66 -11.49 -3.72
C LYS A 6 -3.29 -10.06 -3.35
N ILE A 7 -2.89 -9.84 -2.09
CA ILE A 7 -2.44 -8.54 -1.61
C ILE A 7 -1.17 -8.12 -2.35
N HIS A 8 -0.20 -9.01 -2.49
CA HIS A 8 1.04 -8.74 -3.22
C HIS A 8 0.76 -8.38 -4.68
N ASN A 9 -0.16 -9.07 -5.32
CA ASN A 9 -0.55 -8.76 -6.70
C ASN A 9 -1.17 -7.36 -6.80
N THR A 10 -2.01 -6.99 -5.85
CA THR A 10 -2.59 -5.64 -5.81
C THR A 10 -1.50 -4.57 -5.68
N ILE A 11 -0.52 -4.80 -4.82
CA ILE A 11 0.59 -3.88 -4.63
C ILE A 11 1.45 -3.78 -5.89
N ASP A 12 1.69 -4.90 -6.57
CA ASP A 12 2.45 -4.91 -7.82
C ASP A 12 1.74 -4.11 -8.92
N ILE A 13 0.41 -4.18 -9.00
CA ILE A 13 -0.38 -3.38 -9.93
C ILE A 13 -0.27 -1.89 -9.60
N ILE A 14 -0.34 -1.53 -8.33
CA ILE A 14 -0.18 -0.15 -7.86
C ILE A 14 1.20 0.37 -8.24
N ALA A 15 2.22 -0.47 -8.12
CA ALA A 15 3.62 -0.10 -8.42
C ALA A 15 3.88 0.10 -9.92
N GLU A 16 2.94 -0.25 -10.80
CA GLU A 16 3.05 0.01 -12.23
C GLU A 16 2.97 1.51 -12.55
N ASP A 17 2.36 2.31 -11.69
CA ASP A 17 2.33 3.77 -11.86
C ASP A 17 3.75 4.32 -11.64
N PRO A 18 4.31 5.05 -12.62
CA PRO A 18 5.69 5.54 -12.51
C PRO A 18 5.90 6.55 -11.37
N ARG A 19 4.81 7.13 -10.84
CA ARG A 19 4.91 8.05 -9.71
C ARG A 19 4.88 7.33 -8.37
N VAL A 20 4.58 6.05 -8.37
CA VAL A 20 4.46 5.25 -7.14
C VAL A 20 5.70 4.39 -6.97
N ASN A 21 6.42 4.60 -5.89
CA ASN A 21 7.61 3.83 -5.54
C ASN A 21 7.27 2.93 -4.35
N VAL A 22 7.34 1.63 -4.56
CA VAL A 22 7.03 0.65 -3.53
C VAL A 22 8.30 -0.11 -3.15
N SER A 23 8.56 -0.18 -1.85
CA SER A 23 9.65 -1.00 -1.30
C SER A 23 9.05 -2.07 -0.40
N LYS A 24 9.25 -3.32 -0.75
CA LYS A 24 8.79 -4.45 0.07
C LYS A 24 9.86 -4.73 1.14
N ILE A 25 9.57 -4.36 2.38
CA ILE A 25 10.49 -4.58 3.50
C ILE A 25 10.47 -6.06 3.88
N ASP A 26 9.28 -6.63 3.98
CA ASP A 26 9.05 -8.07 4.14
C ASP A 26 7.68 -8.42 3.54
N ASP A 27 7.21 -9.64 3.73
CA ASP A 27 5.95 -10.10 3.15
C ASP A 27 4.73 -9.36 3.71
N TYR A 28 4.87 -8.67 4.83
CA TYR A 28 3.78 -8.02 5.54
C TYR A 28 3.97 -6.51 5.68
N THR A 29 5.07 -5.97 5.20
CA THR A 29 5.39 -4.55 5.38
C THR A 29 5.89 -3.93 4.08
N PHE A 30 5.29 -2.80 3.71
CA PHE A 30 5.61 -2.11 2.45
C PHE A 30 5.76 -0.62 2.72
N ASN A 31 6.79 -0.01 2.13
CA ASN A 31 6.92 1.44 2.10
C ASN A 31 6.47 1.94 0.74
N ILE A 32 5.67 3.01 0.73
CA ILE A 32 5.19 3.63 -0.49
C ILE A 32 5.58 5.10 -0.46
N VAL A 33 6.21 5.57 -1.54
CA VAL A 33 6.54 6.97 -1.73
C VAL A 33 5.92 7.42 -3.05
N ILE A 34 5.21 8.53 -3.03
CA ILE A 34 4.56 9.08 -4.20
C ILE A 34 5.34 10.32 -4.67
N ASP A 35 5.73 10.33 -5.94
CA ASP A 35 6.34 11.49 -6.56
C ASP A 35 5.24 12.45 -7.04
N GLY A 36 5.43 13.75 -6.78
CA GLY A 36 4.48 14.77 -7.19
C GLY A 36 4.21 15.80 -6.10
N GLU A 37 3.15 16.57 -6.29
CA GLU A 37 2.75 17.58 -5.32
C GLU A 37 2.16 16.92 -4.07
N LEU A 38 2.32 17.59 -2.93
CA LEU A 38 1.91 17.05 -1.63
C LEU A 38 0.43 16.66 -1.59
N MET A 39 -0.45 17.53 -2.08
CA MET A 39 -1.90 17.27 -2.05
C MET A 39 -2.27 16.05 -2.91
N ASP A 40 -1.73 15.98 -4.11
CA ASP A 40 -1.99 14.86 -5.02
C ASP A 40 -1.44 13.55 -4.46
N SER A 41 -0.27 13.63 -3.83
CA SER A 41 0.36 12.45 -3.20
C SER A 41 -0.48 11.93 -2.05
N PHE A 42 -1.03 12.82 -1.25
CA PHE A 42 -1.88 12.46 -0.12
C PHE A 42 -3.15 11.73 -0.60
N ASP A 43 -3.80 12.27 -1.63
CA ASP A 43 -4.99 11.65 -2.22
C ASP A 43 -4.66 10.27 -2.80
N LYS A 44 -3.52 10.16 -3.48
CA LYS A 44 -3.07 8.90 -4.07
C LYS A 44 -2.81 7.84 -2.99
N LEU A 45 -2.20 8.23 -1.88
CA LEU A 45 -1.96 7.31 -0.76
C LEU A 45 -3.28 6.78 -0.19
N GLY A 46 -4.30 7.63 -0.08
CA GLY A 46 -5.63 7.20 0.36
C GLY A 46 -6.24 6.17 -0.57
N ASP A 47 -6.13 6.38 -1.88
CA ASP A 47 -6.61 5.43 -2.88
C ASP A 47 -5.88 4.09 -2.79
N ILE A 48 -4.56 4.14 -2.60
CA ILE A 48 -3.73 2.94 -2.47
C ILE A 48 -4.15 2.17 -1.21
N GLN A 49 -4.32 2.87 -0.11
CA GLN A 49 -4.78 2.24 1.14
C GLN A 49 -6.10 1.50 0.93
N ASN A 50 -7.07 2.15 0.28
CA ASN A 50 -8.38 1.54 0.04
C ASN A 50 -8.27 0.29 -0.83
N LYS A 51 -7.47 0.32 -1.87
CA LYS A 51 -7.27 -0.83 -2.75
C LYS A 51 -6.64 -2.01 -2.03
N VAL A 52 -5.63 -1.74 -1.21
CA VAL A 52 -4.95 -2.79 -0.44
C VAL A 52 -5.90 -3.36 0.62
N GLU A 53 -6.68 -2.50 1.29
CA GLU A 53 -7.67 -2.94 2.26
C GLU A 53 -8.70 -3.89 1.64
N GLU A 54 -9.19 -3.58 0.45
CA GLU A 54 -10.12 -4.45 -0.26
C GLU A 54 -9.51 -5.82 -0.54
N SER A 55 -8.21 -5.87 -0.78
CA SER A 55 -7.49 -7.14 -1.04
C SER A 55 -7.28 -7.96 0.21
N CYS A 56 -7.35 -7.35 1.40
CA CYS A 56 -7.09 -8.04 2.66
C CYS A 56 -8.19 -9.01 3.05
N SER A 57 -9.42 -8.79 2.57
CA SER A 57 -10.56 -9.63 2.91
C SER A 57 -10.74 -9.71 4.44
N ASP A 58 -11.13 -10.85 4.99
CA ASP A 58 -11.32 -11.02 6.44
C ASP A 58 -10.08 -11.57 7.15
N LYS A 59 -9.03 -11.89 6.41
CA LYS A 59 -7.87 -12.61 6.96
C LYS A 59 -6.75 -11.69 7.44
N TYR A 60 -6.70 -10.48 6.92
CA TYR A 60 -5.66 -9.52 7.28
C TYR A 60 -6.28 -8.17 7.63
N THR A 61 -5.63 -7.48 8.55
CA THR A 61 -5.95 -6.09 8.87
C THR A 61 -4.80 -5.22 8.38
N LEU A 62 -5.12 -4.15 7.65
CA LEU A 62 -4.14 -3.21 7.17
C LEU A 62 -3.99 -2.06 8.15
N LYS A 63 -2.76 -1.83 8.59
CA LYS A 63 -2.39 -0.65 9.36
C LYS A 63 -1.56 0.26 8.45
N THR A 64 -1.96 1.53 8.36
CA THR A 64 -1.25 2.52 7.56
C THR A 64 -0.64 3.57 8.48
N ILE A 65 0.66 3.82 8.31
CA ILE A 65 1.35 4.89 9.03
C ILE A 65 1.79 5.91 7.98
N TYR A 66 1.16 7.09 8.01
CA TYR A 66 1.50 8.17 7.09
C TYR A 66 2.73 8.92 7.58
N GLY A 67 3.62 9.25 6.65
CA GLY A 67 4.78 10.10 6.91
C GLY A 67 4.47 11.56 6.63
N ASP A 68 5.24 12.18 5.73
CA ASP A 68 5.15 13.62 5.43
C ASP A 68 4.03 13.99 4.45
N GLY A 69 3.16 13.07 4.12
CA GLY A 69 2.11 13.25 3.13
C GLY A 69 2.46 12.71 1.75
N GLN A 70 3.71 12.39 1.51
CA GLN A 70 4.19 11.77 0.26
C GLN A 70 4.58 10.32 0.45
N ASP A 71 4.63 9.84 1.67
CA ASP A 71 5.01 8.47 1.97
C ASP A 71 4.09 7.85 3.01
N ALA A 72 4.02 6.53 2.99
CA ALA A 72 3.28 5.76 3.96
C ALA A 72 3.89 4.37 4.11
N LYS A 73 3.75 3.81 5.29
CA LYS A 73 4.11 2.43 5.55
C LYS A 73 2.83 1.62 5.71
N LEU A 74 2.70 0.57 4.93
CA LEU A 74 1.57 -0.36 5.00
C LEU A 74 2.03 -1.62 5.74
N ILE A 75 1.31 -1.97 6.79
CA ILE A 75 1.62 -3.13 7.61
C ILE A 75 0.42 -4.06 7.62
N LEU A 76 0.61 -5.30 7.21
CA LEU A 76 -0.41 -6.33 7.24
C LEU A 76 -0.32 -7.11 8.54
N LYS A 77 -1.44 -7.27 9.20
CA LYS A 77 -1.53 -8.08 10.40
C LYS A 77 -2.53 -9.20 10.16
N LYS A 78 -2.11 -10.44 10.38
CA LYS A 78 -2.99 -11.59 10.26
C LYS A 78 -4.00 -11.61 11.41
N ASN A 79 -5.26 -11.74 11.05
CA ASN A 79 -6.36 -11.81 12.03
C ASN A 79 -6.45 -13.17 12.71
#